data_4d9894391c82f04d3696133c6f21d99c
#
_entry.id   4d9894391c82f04d3696133c6f21d99c
#
_cell.length_a   1.000
_cell.length_b   1.000
_cell.length_c   1.000
_cell.angle_alpha   90.00
_cell.angle_beta   90.00
_cell.angle_gamma   90.00
#
_symmetry.space_group_name_H-M   'P 1'
#
loop_
_entity.id
_entity.type
_entity.pdbx_description
1 polymer ?
#
loop_
_entity_poly.entity_id
_entity_poly.type
_entity_poly.pdbx_seq_one_letter_code
_entity_poly.pdbx_strand_id
1 'polypeptide(L)'
;CPVGALTSRPFRFKARAWELQQHATIAPHDAVGSNIFVHTRRGEVMRVVPRENEDVNEVWLSDRDRFSYEGLYSDDRVTTPMIKIDGSWQETDWETALQATVDGLKQTLDAGGADQVGMLVSPTATLEEMSLIQALARGIGISNIDHRLRQSDFTDQQQAPVMPSLGQPLAGIENLDAALVIGSNIRKDQPIIGHRLRKAAVAGAKVMFVNPVDYEFLFDVHAKAIASPTQLAATLAGIAASYPDAASKGSDAVKAAIGNASPDEPQREMATALKDAASATVLLGNVATSHPQYSLLRALAQVIADCSGATLGLLPEAANSVGGWLAGVLPHRGPAGAGVDAVGLNAAEMLSARLKAYVLFNVEPAHDCHDAAAASAAVEAADFVVSISPFASDATQAFA
;
A
#
# COMPACT_ATOMS: atom_id res chain seq x y z
N CYS A 1 2.04 25.78 17.59
CA CYS A 1 2.46 26.85 18.51
C CYS A 1 1.24 27.67 18.95
N PRO A 2 0.88 27.71 20.25
CA PRO A 2 -0.35 28.36 20.72
C PRO A 2 -0.29 29.91 20.57
N VAL A 3 0.89 30.49 20.47
CA VAL A 3 1.06 31.92 20.25
C VAL A 3 1.03 32.36 18.79
N GLY A 4 0.84 31.42 17.85
CA GLY A 4 0.69 31.72 16.43
C GLY A 4 1.99 32.03 15.69
N ALA A 5 3.16 31.63 16.21
CA ALA A 5 4.44 31.76 15.50
C ALA A 5 4.51 30.79 14.28
N LEU A 6 3.88 29.62 14.40
CA LEU A 6 3.73 28.64 13.32
C LEU A 6 2.25 28.51 12.98
N THR A 7 1.88 28.81 11.74
CA THR A 7 0.51 28.73 11.24
C THR A 7 0.45 27.98 9.93
N SER A 8 -0.67 27.30 9.67
CA SER A 8 -0.91 26.66 8.37
C SER A 8 -1.01 27.75 7.29
N ARG A 9 -0.09 27.74 6.32
CA ARG A 9 -0.06 28.73 5.23
C ARG A 9 -1.33 28.70 4.37
N PRO A 10 -1.87 27.55 3.97
CA PRO A 10 -3.11 27.49 3.19
C PRO A 10 -4.34 28.02 3.94
N PHE A 11 -4.37 27.85 5.26
CA PHE A 11 -5.52 28.25 6.08
C PHE A 11 -5.42 29.66 6.66
N ARG A 12 -4.21 30.24 6.72
CA ARG A 12 -3.97 31.55 7.37
C ARG A 12 -4.86 32.64 6.78
N PHE A 13 -5.58 33.35 7.66
CA PHE A 13 -6.52 34.44 7.35
C PHE A 13 -7.82 34.05 6.62
N LYS A 14 -8.09 32.75 6.41
CA LYS A 14 -9.29 32.30 5.67
C LYS A 14 -10.56 32.26 6.54
N ALA A 15 -10.45 31.80 7.79
CA ALA A 15 -11.59 31.69 8.71
C ALA A 15 -11.17 31.75 10.17
N ARG A 16 -12.13 32.00 11.05
CA ARG A 16 -11.99 31.85 12.50
C ARG A 16 -12.44 30.45 12.92
N ALA A 17 -11.90 29.92 14.04
CA ALA A 17 -12.21 28.57 14.50
C ALA A 17 -13.71 28.33 14.74
N TRP A 18 -14.43 29.32 15.24
CA TRP A 18 -15.87 29.23 15.51
C TRP A 18 -16.78 29.32 14.27
N GLU A 19 -16.23 29.66 13.11
CA GLU A 19 -16.96 29.66 11.84
C GLU A 19 -16.94 28.30 11.16
N LEU A 20 -16.14 27.34 11.68
CA LEU A 20 -15.89 26.05 11.06
C LEU A 20 -16.83 24.97 11.61
N GLN A 21 -17.35 24.15 10.71
CA GLN A 21 -18.01 22.89 11.04
C GLN A 21 -16.97 21.78 11.02
N GLN A 22 -17.10 20.79 11.93
CA GLN A 22 -16.16 19.68 12.06
C GLN A 22 -16.83 18.38 11.63
N HIS A 23 -16.19 17.64 10.72
CA HIS A 23 -16.64 16.35 10.27
C HIS A 23 -15.57 15.30 10.60
N ALA A 24 -15.91 14.33 11.45
CA ALA A 24 -15.00 13.26 11.82
C ALA A 24 -14.88 12.24 10.67
N THR A 25 -13.64 11.88 10.34
CA THR A 25 -13.34 10.86 9.33
C THR A 25 -11.97 10.22 9.58
N ILE A 26 -11.49 9.44 8.64
CA ILE A 26 -10.23 8.71 8.65
C ILE A 26 -9.36 9.16 7.48
N ALA A 27 -8.06 9.29 7.70
CA ALA A 27 -7.10 9.67 6.67
C ALA A 27 -6.93 8.54 5.63
N PRO A 28 -6.91 8.87 4.32
CA PRO A 28 -6.89 7.87 3.25
C PRO A 28 -5.50 7.54 2.70
N HIS A 29 -4.40 8.04 3.28
CA HIS A 29 -3.11 8.04 2.59
C HIS A 29 -2.17 6.91 2.98
N ASP A 30 -2.22 6.43 4.22
CA ASP A 30 -1.41 5.30 4.65
C ASP A 30 -2.26 4.28 5.42
N ALA A 31 -1.66 3.14 5.73
CA ALA A 31 -2.36 2.03 6.38
C ALA A 31 -2.64 2.25 7.88
N VAL A 32 -2.30 3.40 8.43
CA VAL A 32 -2.50 3.70 9.86
C VAL A 32 -3.96 4.01 10.18
N GLY A 33 -4.67 4.67 9.24
CA GLY A 33 -6.05 5.10 9.47
C GLY A 33 -6.14 6.22 10.49
N SER A 34 -5.24 7.21 10.42
CA SER A 34 -5.21 8.35 11.34
C SER A 34 -6.59 9.01 11.45
N ASN A 35 -7.05 9.21 12.68
CA ASN A 35 -8.32 9.86 12.97
C ASN A 35 -8.19 11.36 12.75
N ILE A 36 -9.08 11.94 11.96
CA ILE A 36 -9.03 13.34 11.57
C ILE A 36 -10.39 14.04 11.68
N PHE A 37 -10.35 15.36 11.81
CA PHE A 37 -11.47 16.23 11.51
C PHE A 37 -11.21 17.00 10.23
N VAL A 38 -12.15 16.93 9.31
CA VAL A 38 -12.25 17.85 8.17
C VAL A 38 -13.06 19.05 8.60
N HIS A 39 -12.47 20.23 8.53
CA HIS A 39 -13.12 21.49 8.87
C HIS A 39 -13.66 22.15 7.62
N THR A 40 -14.97 22.41 7.60
CA THR A 40 -15.65 23.05 6.47
C THR A 40 -16.23 24.41 6.83
N ARG A 41 -16.38 25.28 5.84
CA ARG A 41 -17.09 26.54 5.92
C ARG A 41 -17.80 26.80 4.59
N ARG A 42 -19.11 27.01 4.61
CA ARG A 42 -19.95 27.28 3.43
C ARG A 42 -19.81 26.21 2.32
N GLY A 43 -19.66 24.95 2.72
CA GLY A 43 -19.51 23.83 1.77
C GLY A 43 -18.07 23.57 1.30
N GLU A 44 -17.11 24.40 1.67
CA GLU A 44 -15.69 24.24 1.31
C GLU A 44 -14.87 23.62 2.45
N VAL A 45 -13.93 22.74 2.11
CA VAL A 45 -12.93 22.22 3.05
C VAL A 45 -11.86 23.29 3.26
N MET A 46 -11.72 23.73 4.50
CA MET A 46 -10.80 24.81 4.86
C MET A 46 -9.47 24.30 5.40
N ARG A 47 -9.49 23.18 6.12
CA ARG A 47 -8.30 22.50 6.66
C ARG A 47 -8.64 21.11 7.19
N VAL A 48 -7.60 20.31 7.40
CA VAL A 48 -7.65 19.04 8.11
C VAL A 48 -6.83 19.14 9.39
N VAL A 49 -7.35 18.62 10.49
CA VAL A 49 -6.68 18.60 11.80
C VAL A 49 -6.81 17.20 12.42
N PRO A 50 -5.89 16.80 13.31
CA PRO A 50 -6.00 15.50 13.97
C PRO A 50 -7.23 15.48 14.90
N ARG A 51 -7.86 14.32 14.97
CA ARG A 51 -8.80 13.93 16.01
C ARG A 51 -8.07 12.98 16.95
N GLU A 52 -8.11 13.28 18.23
CA GLU A 52 -7.45 12.49 19.26
C GLU A 52 -7.91 11.03 19.25
N ASN A 53 -6.95 10.12 19.17
CA ASN A 53 -7.14 8.69 19.35
C ASN A 53 -5.81 8.05 19.79
N GLU A 54 -5.69 7.75 21.09
CA GLU A 54 -4.45 7.21 21.69
C GLU A 54 -4.03 5.87 21.09
N ASP A 55 -4.99 5.03 20.66
CA ASP A 55 -4.71 3.73 20.06
C ASP A 55 -4.15 3.82 18.64
N VAL A 56 -4.39 4.93 17.92
CA VAL A 56 -4.02 5.10 16.51
C VAL A 56 -2.98 6.20 16.33
N ASN A 57 -3.39 7.45 16.29
CA ASN A 57 -2.54 8.59 15.94
C ASN A 57 -2.28 9.56 17.08
N GLU A 58 -2.72 9.24 18.31
CA GLU A 58 -2.68 10.17 19.44
C GLU A 58 -3.31 11.53 19.04
N VAL A 59 -2.53 12.60 19.08
CA VAL A 59 -2.91 13.93 18.61
C VAL A 59 -2.13 14.35 17.36
N TRP A 60 -1.49 13.40 16.68
CA TRP A 60 -0.62 13.67 15.53
C TRP A 60 -1.31 13.45 14.20
N LEU A 61 -0.75 14.07 13.17
CA LEU A 61 -1.22 13.96 11.79
C LEU A 61 -0.01 14.14 10.86
N SER A 62 0.07 13.32 9.82
CA SER A 62 1.08 13.49 8.78
C SER A 62 0.84 14.78 7.97
N ASP A 63 1.90 15.33 7.38
CA ASP A 63 1.75 16.48 6.48
C ASP A 63 0.93 16.13 5.24
N ARG A 64 1.05 14.89 4.75
CA ARG A 64 0.25 14.37 3.64
C ARG A 64 -1.25 14.43 3.96
N ASP A 65 -1.66 13.91 5.12
CA ASP A 65 -3.07 13.95 5.55
C ASP A 65 -3.55 15.39 5.81
N ARG A 66 -2.64 16.25 6.27
CA ARG A 66 -2.97 17.65 6.61
C ARG A 66 -3.25 18.52 5.40
N PHE A 67 -2.57 18.26 4.27
CA PHE A 67 -2.57 19.17 3.12
C PHE A 67 -3.19 18.59 1.85
N SER A 68 -3.41 17.28 1.76
CA SER A 68 -3.95 16.63 0.57
C SER A 68 -5.36 17.10 0.17
N TYR A 69 -6.12 17.70 1.09
CA TYR A 69 -7.43 18.29 0.77
C TYR A 69 -7.35 19.40 -0.30
N GLU A 70 -6.19 19.99 -0.53
CA GLU A 70 -5.98 20.99 -1.58
C GLU A 70 -6.26 20.39 -2.97
N GLY A 71 -6.06 19.08 -3.17
CA GLY A 71 -6.43 18.36 -4.38
C GLY A 71 -7.92 18.38 -4.71
N LEU A 72 -8.80 18.65 -3.73
CA LEU A 72 -10.23 18.81 -4.01
C LEU A 72 -10.55 20.02 -4.91
N TYR A 73 -9.63 20.96 -4.97
CA TYR A 73 -9.78 22.23 -5.70
C TYR A 73 -8.75 22.36 -6.82
N SER A 74 -8.18 21.24 -7.25
CA SER A 74 -7.26 21.18 -8.37
C SER A 74 -8.00 21.36 -9.71
N ASP A 75 -7.36 22.01 -10.69
CA ASP A 75 -7.95 22.30 -11.99
C ASP A 75 -8.20 21.03 -12.83
N ASP A 76 -7.50 19.94 -12.53
CA ASP A 76 -7.65 18.64 -13.18
C ASP A 76 -8.75 17.77 -12.57
N ARG A 77 -9.52 18.30 -11.60
CA ARG A 77 -10.61 17.57 -10.98
C ARG A 77 -11.77 17.35 -11.94
N VAL A 78 -12.15 16.08 -12.14
CA VAL A 78 -13.31 15.68 -12.94
C VAL A 78 -14.60 15.94 -12.16
N THR A 79 -15.48 16.74 -12.70
CA THR A 79 -16.78 17.08 -12.10
C THR A 79 -17.98 16.53 -12.90
N THR A 80 -17.75 16.11 -14.14
CA THR A 80 -18.75 15.53 -15.05
C THR A 80 -18.20 14.27 -15.70
N PRO A 81 -19.02 13.26 -16.00
CA PRO A 81 -18.57 12.12 -16.79
C PRO A 81 -18.10 12.54 -18.18
N MET A 82 -17.15 11.80 -18.73
CA MET A 82 -16.58 12.07 -20.06
C MET A 82 -16.55 10.79 -20.89
N ILE A 83 -16.75 10.91 -22.18
CA ILE A 83 -16.56 9.83 -23.17
C ILE A 83 -15.60 10.29 -24.26
N LYS A 84 -14.83 9.36 -24.84
CA LYS A 84 -13.94 9.66 -25.96
C LYS A 84 -14.61 9.30 -27.27
N ILE A 85 -14.85 10.31 -28.12
CA ILE A 85 -15.47 10.16 -29.44
C ILE A 85 -14.48 10.69 -30.46
N ASP A 86 -14.14 9.89 -31.46
CA ASP A 86 -13.17 10.23 -32.52
C ASP A 86 -11.84 10.79 -31.97
N GLY A 87 -11.35 10.19 -30.86
CA GLY A 87 -10.10 10.57 -30.21
C GLY A 87 -10.16 11.83 -29.34
N SER A 88 -11.33 12.43 -29.16
CA SER A 88 -11.53 13.65 -28.35
C SER A 88 -12.45 13.40 -27.16
N TRP A 89 -12.04 13.85 -25.97
CA TRP A 89 -12.86 13.78 -24.77
C TRP A 89 -14.02 14.77 -24.82
N GLN A 90 -15.23 14.31 -24.53
CA GLN A 90 -16.46 15.11 -24.49
C GLN A 90 -17.19 14.87 -23.18
N GLU A 91 -17.64 15.95 -22.54
CA GLU A 91 -18.52 15.85 -21.37
C GLU A 91 -19.87 15.23 -21.76
N THR A 92 -20.40 14.42 -20.85
CA THR A 92 -21.68 13.76 -21.04
C THR A 92 -22.45 13.66 -19.72
N ASP A 93 -23.66 13.12 -19.73
CA ASP A 93 -24.41 12.77 -18.53
C ASP A 93 -24.10 11.35 -18.04
N TRP A 94 -24.53 11.06 -16.81
CA TRP A 94 -24.29 9.77 -16.16
C TRP A 94 -24.97 8.60 -16.89
N GLU A 95 -26.17 8.80 -17.43
CA GLU A 95 -26.92 7.75 -18.14
C GLU A 95 -26.16 7.31 -19.38
N THR A 96 -25.73 8.27 -20.18
CA THR A 96 -24.93 8.03 -21.39
C THR A 96 -23.58 7.37 -21.06
N ALA A 97 -22.85 7.86 -20.06
CA ALA A 97 -21.58 7.29 -19.65
C ALA A 97 -21.71 5.84 -19.13
N LEU A 98 -22.71 5.57 -18.30
CA LEU A 98 -22.97 4.23 -17.79
C LEU A 98 -23.41 3.28 -18.91
N GLN A 99 -24.26 3.74 -19.86
CA GLN A 99 -24.65 2.94 -21.01
C GLN A 99 -23.44 2.59 -21.89
N ALA A 100 -22.57 3.56 -22.17
CA ALA A 100 -21.32 3.31 -22.93
C ALA A 100 -20.41 2.32 -22.22
N THR A 101 -20.31 2.40 -20.90
CA THR A 101 -19.55 1.44 -20.07
C THR A 101 -20.12 0.02 -20.19
N VAL A 102 -21.44 -0.13 -20.07
CA VAL A 102 -22.11 -1.42 -20.20
C VAL A 102 -21.93 -2.02 -21.59
N ASP A 103 -22.13 -1.21 -22.62
CA ASP A 103 -22.03 -1.66 -24.02
C ASP A 103 -20.61 -2.09 -24.38
N GLY A 104 -19.59 -1.30 -24.00
CA GLY A 104 -18.19 -1.63 -24.25
C GLY A 104 -17.74 -2.90 -23.49
N LEU A 105 -18.12 -3.06 -22.23
CA LEU A 105 -17.83 -4.28 -21.48
C LEU A 105 -18.53 -5.49 -22.08
N LYS A 106 -19.82 -5.39 -22.43
CA LYS A 106 -20.57 -6.46 -23.09
C LYS A 106 -19.92 -6.85 -24.40
N GLN A 107 -19.56 -5.89 -25.24
CA GLN A 107 -18.88 -6.17 -26.50
C GLN A 107 -17.60 -6.96 -26.29
N THR A 108 -16.78 -6.61 -25.30
CA THR A 108 -15.56 -7.33 -24.97
C THR A 108 -15.86 -8.74 -24.47
N LEU A 109 -16.83 -8.90 -23.55
CA LEU A 109 -17.24 -10.19 -23.00
C LEU A 109 -17.77 -11.15 -24.08
N ASP A 110 -18.58 -10.64 -25.01
CA ASP A 110 -19.18 -11.42 -26.10
C ASP A 110 -18.14 -11.83 -27.15
N ALA A 111 -17.14 -10.97 -27.42
CA ALA A 111 -16.11 -11.21 -28.42
C ALA A 111 -14.93 -12.07 -27.92
N GLY A 112 -14.51 -11.88 -26.68
CA GLY A 112 -13.27 -12.47 -26.16
C GLY A 112 -13.41 -13.25 -24.86
N GLY A 113 -14.56 -13.15 -24.19
CA GLY A 113 -14.78 -13.75 -22.86
C GLY A 113 -14.29 -12.89 -21.69
N ALA A 114 -14.64 -13.32 -20.49
CA ALA A 114 -14.34 -12.58 -19.25
C ALA A 114 -12.84 -12.57 -18.89
N ASP A 115 -12.06 -13.48 -19.42
CA ASP A 115 -10.60 -13.55 -19.30
C ASP A 115 -9.85 -12.45 -20.08
N GLN A 116 -10.55 -11.75 -21.00
CA GLN A 116 -10.02 -10.58 -21.71
C GLN A 116 -10.29 -9.25 -21.02
N VAL A 117 -10.91 -9.25 -19.85
CA VAL A 117 -11.19 -8.03 -19.05
C VAL A 117 -10.38 -8.07 -17.76
N GLY A 118 -9.66 -7.00 -17.46
CA GLY A 118 -8.91 -6.80 -16.23
C GLY A 118 -9.48 -5.67 -15.38
N MET A 119 -9.54 -5.84 -14.06
CA MET A 119 -9.93 -4.81 -13.12
C MET A 119 -8.78 -4.48 -12.17
N LEU A 120 -8.25 -3.26 -12.25
CA LEU A 120 -7.23 -2.73 -11.36
C LEU A 120 -7.87 -1.74 -10.39
N VAL A 121 -7.69 -1.99 -9.10
CA VAL A 121 -8.35 -1.23 -8.03
C VAL A 121 -7.30 -0.58 -7.14
N SER A 122 -7.45 0.71 -6.87
CA SER A 122 -6.56 1.41 -5.95
C SER A 122 -6.66 0.83 -4.53
N PRO A 123 -5.54 0.61 -3.85
CA PRO A 123 -5.55 0.20 -2.45
C PRO A 123 -6.02 1.31 -1.49
N THR A 124 -6.37 2.50 -2.00
CA THR A 124 -7.02 3.58 -1.24
C THR A 124 -8.55 3.55 -1.29
N ALA A 125 -9.14 2.70 -2.14
CA ALA A 125 -10.59 2.53 -2.21
C ALA A 125 -11.17 2.09 -0.86
N THR A 126 -12.40 2.48 -0.55
CA THR A 126 -13.06 2.05 0.68
C THR A 126 -13.38 0.55 0.65
N LEU A 127 -13.58 -0.06 1.81
CA LEU A 127 -13.92 -1.48 1.90
C LEU A 127 -15.24 -1.78 1.18
N GLU A 128 -16.19 -0.86 1.25
CA GLU A 128 -17.48 -0.92 0.58
C GLU A 128 -17.32 -0.92 -0.94
N GLU A 129 -16.53 0.02 -1.49
CA GLU A 129 -16.21 0.08 -2.92
C GLU A 129 -15.52 -1.20 -3.38
N MET A 130 -14.49 -1.65 -2.65
CA MET A 130 -13.78 -2.89 -2.95
C MET A 130 -14.71 -4.12 -2.95
N SER A 131 -15.63 -4.19 -1.99
CA SER A 131 -16.60 -5.28 -1.90
C SER A 131 -17.59 -5.26 -3.07
N LEU A 132 -18.06 -4.07 -3.48
CA LEU A 132 -18.97 -3.92 -4.62
C LEU A 132 -18.27 -4.26 -5.95
N ILE A 133 -17.04 -3.76 -6.16
CA ILE A 133 -16.26 -4.03 -7.36
C ILE A 133 -15.96 -5.53 -7.50
N GLN A 134 -15.53 -6.17 -6.40
CA GLN A 134 -15.28 -7.61 -6.39
C GLN A 134 -16.56 -8.40 -6.69
N ALA A 135 -17.70 -8.03 -6.06
CA ALA A 135 -18.97 -8.70 -6.30
C ALA A 135 -19.44 -8.53 -7.76
N LEU A 136 -19.30 -7.33 -8.32
CA LEU A 136 -19.58 -7.05 -9.73
C LEU A 136 -18.69 -7.89 -10.65
N ALA A 137 -17.38 -7.85 -10.45
CA ALA A 137 -16.41 -8.60 -11.26
C ALA A 137 -16.77 -10.09 -11.31
N ARG A 138 -16.92 -10.72 -10.14
CA ARG A 138 -17.25 -12.15 -10.04
C ARG A 138 -18.65 -12.45 -10.60
N GLY A 139 -19.61 -11.55 -10.37
CA GLY A 139 -21.00 -11.70 -10.87
C GLY A 139 -21.12 -11.73 -12.39
N ILE A 140 -20.19 -11.07 -13.11
CA ILE A 140 -20.13 -11.10 -14.59
C ILE A 140 -19.03 -12.02 -15.12
N GLY A 141 -18.42 -12.86 -14.26
CA GLY A 141 -17.47 -13.89 -14.62
C GLY A 141 -16.00 -13.42 -14.71
N ILE A 142 -15.67 -12.17 -14.38
CA ILE A 142 -14.31 -11.65 -14.42
C ILE A 142 -13.54 -12.14 -13.18
N SER A 143 -12.42 -12.85 -13.43
CA SER A 143 -11.49 -13.33 -12.41
C SER A 143 -10.22 -12.48 -12.31
N ASN A 144 -9.90 -11.69 -13.32
CA ASN A 144 -8.73 -10.82 -13.37
C ASN A 144 -9.02 -9.53 -12.60
N ILE A 145 -8.82 -9.55 -11.28
CA ILE A 145 -9.01 -8.41 -10.39
C ILE A 145 -7.89 -8.36 -9.37
N ASP A 146 -7.24 -7.21 -9.19
CA ASP A 146 -6.18 -7.04 -8.19
C ASP A 146 -6.07 -5.58 -7.73
N HIS A 147 -5.63 -5.40 -6.47
CA HIS A 147 -5.33 -4.10 -5.87
C HIS A 147 -3.83 -3.94 -5.51
N ARG A 148 -3.01 -5.00 -5.69
CA ARG A 148 -1.59 -5.03 -5.35
C ARG A 148 -0.74 -4.50 -6.50
N LEU A 149 -0.95 -3.23 -6.86
CA LEU A 149 -0.43 -2.62 -8.09
C LEU A 149 1.09 -2.48 -8.12
N ARG A 150 1.73 -2.31 -6.95
CA ARG A 150 3.18 -2.12 -6.82
C ARG A 150 3.94 -3.38 -6.44
N GLN A 151 3.25 -4.49 -6.21
CA GLN A 151 3.90 -5.78 -6.00
C GLN A 151 4.44 -6.31 -7.32
N SER A 152 5.68 -6.83 -7.31
CA SER A 152 6.34 -7.37 -8.49
C SER A 152 6.51 -8.89 -8.46
N ASP A 153 6.50 -9.50 -7.28
CA ASP A 153 6.67 -10.94 -7.08
C ASP A 153 5.43 -11.54 -6.42
N PHE A 154 4.77 -12.45 -7.12
CA PHE A 154 3.54 -13.13 -6.71
C PHE A 154 3.74 -14.63 -6.51
N THR A 155 4.98 -15.13 -6.52
CA THR A 155 5.29 -16.58 -6.51
C THR A 155 4.71 -17.30 -5.30
N ASP A 156 4.60 -16.62 -4.16
CA ASP A 156 4.09 -17.19 -2.92
C ASP A 156 2.70 -16.66 -2.52
N GLN A 157 1.95 -16.06 -3.46
CA GLN A 157 0.67 -15.42 -3.16
C GLN A 157 -0.35 -16.36 -2.49
N GLN A 158 -0.27 -17.66 -2.75
CA GLN A 158 -1.13 -18.68 -2.13
C GLN A 158 -0.81 -18.87 -0.63
N GLN A 159 0.43 -18.66 -0.21
CA GLN A 159 0.89 -18.76 1.18
C GLN A 159 0.78 -17.43 1.95
N ALA A 160 0.41 -16.34 1.26
CA ALA A 160 0.21 -15.05 1.93
C ALA A 160 -0.91 -15.13 2.98
N PRO A 161 -0.81 -14.41 4.11
CA PRO A 161 -1.87 -14.38 5.11
C PRO A 161 -3.16 -13.83 4.51
N VAL A 162 -4.31 -14.20 5.08
CA VAL A 162 -5.62 -13.66 4.66
C VAL A 162 -5.70 -12.16 4.94
N MET A 163 -5.04 -11.71 6.01
CA MET A 163 -5.00 -10.31 6.44
C MET A 163 -3.54 -9.90 6.70
N PRO A 164 -2.79 -9.48 5.66
CA PRO A 164 -1.41 -9.04 5.81
C PRO A 164 -1.36 -7.68 6.52
N SER A 165 -1.25 -7.70 7.84
CA SER A 165 -1.30 -6.52 8.71
C SER A 165 0.00 -6.31 9.48
N LEU A 166 0.03 -5.28 10.33
CA LEU A 166 1.16 -4.97 11.22
C LEU A 166 1.49 -6.11 12.23
N GLY A 167 0.58 -7.07 12.41
CA GLY A 167 0.75 -8.20 13.31
C GLY A 167 0.55 -7.87 14.80
N GLN A 168 0.40 -6.59 15.14
CA GLN A 168 0.22 -6.10 16.51
C GLN A 168 -0.56 -4.77 16.51
N PRO A 169 -1.14 -4.36 17.67
CA PRO A 169 -1.75 -3.05 17.80
C PRO A 169 -0.72 -1.92 17.59
N LEU A 170 -1.16 -0.80 16.97
CA LEU A 170 -0.29 0.37 16.74
C LEU A 170 0.31 0.91 18.03
N ALA A 171 -0.50 1.05 19.09
CA ALA A 171 -0.03 1.52 20.40
C ALA A 171 1.02 0.56 21.02
N GLY A 172 0.99 -0.72 20.67
CA GLY A 172 1.96 -1.71 21.13
C GLY A 172 3.40 -1.45 20.66
N ILE A 173 3.57 -0.72 19.55
CA ILE A 173 4.90 -0.39 19.00
C ILE A 173 5.76 0.40 20.00
N GLU A 174 5.14 1.21 20.86
CA GLU A 174 5.85 2.02 21.84
C GLU A 174 6.48 1.19 22.96
N ASN A 175 5.99 -0.03 23.17
CA ASN A 175 6.40 -0.95 24.23
C ASN A 175 7.35 -2.05 23.74
N LEU A 176 7.88 -1.92 22.52
CA LEU A 176 8.85 -2.86 21.98
C LEU A 176 10.23 -2.65 22.61
N ASP A 177 10.96 -3.74 22.83
CA ASP A 177 12.37 -3.74 23.20
C ASP A 177 13.28 -3.75 21.97
N ALA A 178 12.81 -4.36 20.86
CA ALA A 178 13.52 -4.37 19.59
C ALA A 178 12.59 -4.32 18.37
N ALA A 179 13.02 -3.64 17.31
CA ALA A 179 12.33 -3.63 16.03
C ALA A 179 13.34 -3.68 14.87
N LEU A 180 13.12 -4.58 13.92
CA LEU A 180 13.85 -4.65 12.65
C LEU A 180 12.92 -4.21 11.52
N VAL A 181 13.24 -3.10 10.87
CA VAL A 181 12.48 -2.55 9.74
C VAL A 181 13.23 -2.81 8.45
N ILE A 182 12.58 -3.50 7.51
CA ILE A 182 13.18 -3.96 6.26
C ILE A 182 12.52 -3.26 5.07
N GLY A 183 13.30 -2.55 4.27
CA GLY A 183 12.82 -1.94 3.03
C GLY A 183 11.73 -0.87 3.25
N SER A 184 11.96 0.07 4.16
CA SER A 184 11.04 1.19 4.41
C SER A 184 11.75 2.49 4.76
N ASN A 185 11.30 3.58 4.17
CA ASN A 185 11.51 4.92 4.72
C ASN A 185 10.33 5.27 5.63
N ILE A 186 10.28 4.64 6.81
CA ILE A 186 9.12 4.69 7.71
C ILE A 186 8.72 6.12 8.11
N ARG A 187 9.68 7.05 8.11
CA ARG A 187 9.42 8.47 8.37
C ARG A 187 8.55 9.11 7.30
N LYS A 188 8.61 8.60 6.05
CA LYS A 188 7.85 9.11 4.90
C LYS A 188 6.67 8.23 4.54
N ASP A 189 6.87 6.93 4.60
CA ASP A 189 5.85 5.96 4.17
C ASP A 189 4.70 5.87 5.20
N GLN A 190 5.04 5.66 6.48
CA GLN A 190 4.07 5.57 7.59
C GLN A 190 4.53 6.45 8.78
N PRO A 191 4.37 7.79 8.70
CA PRO A 191 4.91 8.73 9.68
C PRO A 191 4.46 8.49 11.12
N ILE A 192 3.23 8.05 11.34
CA ILE A 192 2.70 7.76 12.68
C ILE A 192 3.35 6.52 13.29
N ILE A 193 3.58 5.46 12.48
CA ILE A 193 4.35 4.29 12.94
C ILE A 193 5.80 4.70 13.22
N GLY A 194 6.40 5.53 12.37
CA GLY A 194 7.72 6.11 12.59
C GLY A 194 7.79 6.93 13.88
N HIS A 195 6.74 7.67 14.22
CA HIS A 195 6.63 8.40 15.48
C HIS A 195 6.60 7.46 16.70
N ARG A 196 5.81 6.38 16.65
CA ARG A 196 5.74 5.38 17.74
C ARG A 196 7.06 4.63 17.90
N LEU A 197 7.74 4.25 16.80
CA LEU A 197 9.09 3.67 16.87
C LEU A 197 10.10 4.64 17.47
N ARG A 198 9.99 5.94 17.19
CA ARG A 198 10.81 6.96 17.83
C ARG A 198 10.58 7.01 19.35
N LYS A 199 9.32 6.90 19.81
CA LYS A 199 9.02 6.84 21.25
C LYS A 199 9.67 5.60 21.88
N ALA A 200 9.54 4.43 21.25
CA ALA A 200 10.22 3.22 21.70
C ALA A 200 11.75 3.39 21.76
N ALA A 201 12.38 3.93 20.71
CA ALA A 201 13.82 4.17 20.66
C ALA A 201 14.29 5.12 21.78
N VAL A 202 13.55 6.21 22.03
CA VAL A 202 13.84 7.16 23.14
C VAL A 202 13.68 6.48 24.51
N ALA A 203 12.80 5.49 24.63
CA ALA A 203 12.63 4.65 25.83
C ALA A 203 13.71 3.55 25.97
N GLY A 204 14.60 3.40 24.97
CA GLY A 204 15.72 2.44 25.01
C GLY A 204 15.56 1.22 24.09
N ALA A 205 14.50 1.13 23.28
CA ALA A 205 14.34 0.06 22.32
C ALA A 205 15.42 0.07 21.24
N LYS A 206 15.88 -1.11 20.84
CA LYS A 206 16.85 -1.31 19.78
C LYS A 206 16.15 -1.29 18.40
N VAL A 207 16.02 -0.12 17.78
CA VAL A 207 15.43 0.01 16.45
C VAL A 207 16.51 -0.11 15.39
N MET A 208 16.32 -1.04 14.44
CA MET A 208 17.29 -1.44 13.44
C MET A 208 16.72 -1.41 12.04
N PHE A 209 17.54 -1.19 11.03
CA PHE A 209 17.10 -1.06 9.64
C PHE A 209 17.96 -1.87 8.66
N VAL A 210 17.26 -2.49 7.69
CA VAL A 210 17.84 -3.03 6.46
C VAL A 210 17.23 -2.30 5.27
N ASN A 211 18.00 -1.44 4.61
CA ASN A 211 17.50 -0.56 3.54
C ASN A 211 18.48 -0.42 2.39
N PRO A 212 18.02 -0.09 1.16
CA PRO A 212 18.92 0.22 0.04
C PRO A 212 19.56 1.62 0.14
N VAL A 213 19.03 2.49 0.99
CA VAL A 213 19.50 3.86 1.20
C VAL A 213 19.63 4.12 2.71
N ASP A 214 20.66 4.84 3.10
CA ASP A 214 20.80 5.31 4.50
C ASP A 214 19.88 6.51 4.74
N TYR A 215 18.65 6.22 5.13
CA TYR A 215 17.68 7.26 5.47
C TYR A 215 18.01 7.88 6.82
N GLU A 216 17.78 9.19 6.92
CA GLU A 216 17.89 9.93 8.17
C GLU A 216 16.63 9.76 9.03
N PHE A 217 16.79 9.25 10.24
CA PHE A 217 15.74 9.14 11.24
C PHE A 217 16.00 10.13 12.39
N LEU A 218 14.90 10.59 13.04
CA LEU A 218 14.98 11.58 14.13
C LEU A 218 15.11 10.90 15.51
N PHE A 219 15.83 9.78 15.56
CA PHE A 219 16.17 9.01 16.75
C PHE A 219 17.42 8.18 16.50
N ASP A 220 18.05 7.71 17.56
CA ASP A 220 19.24 6.87 17.48
C ASP A 220 18.88 5.48 16.96
N VAL A 221 19.49 5.10 15.84
CA VAL A 221 19.33 3.77 15.24
C VAL A 221 20.39 2.84 15.83
N HIS A 222 19.96 1.71 16.39
CA HIS A 222 20.86 0.77 17.06
C HIS A 222 21.83 0.09 16.09
N ALA A 223 21.32 -0.41 14.94
CA ALA A 223 22.13 -0.99 13.89
C ALA A 223 21.51 -0.75 12.51
N LYS A 224 22.35 -0.61 11.48
CA LYS A 224 21.94 -0.44 10.08
C LYS A 224 22.70 -1.42 9.18
N ALA A 225 21.99 -2.02 8.23
CA ALA A 225 22.59 -2.72 7.09
C ALA A 225 22.09 -2.02 5.80
N ILE A 226 23.00 -1.30 5.14
CA ILE A 226 22.70 -0.65 3.86
C ILE A 226 23.19 -1.57 2.75
N ALA A 227 22.23 -2.12 2.01
CA ALA A 227 22.47 -3.13 1.00
C ALA A 227 21.76 -2.75 -0.31
N SER A 228 22.43 -2.90 -1.45
CA SER A 228 21.78 -2.70 -2.75
C SER A 228 20.54 -3.60 -2.87
N PRO A 229 19.54 -3.26 -3.70
CA PRO A 229 18.36 -4.11 -3.88
C PRO A 229 18.72 -5.57 -4.17
N THR A 230 19.74 -5.84 -4.99
CA THR A 230 20.18 -7.20 -5.32
C THR A 230 20.81 -7.96 -4.14
N GLN A 231 21.19 -7.27 -3.08
CA GLN A 231 21.82 -7.83 -1.88
C GLN A 231 20.86 -7.96 -0.69
N LEU A 232 19.63 -7.41 -0.76
CA LEU A 232 18.68 -7.44 0.35
C LEU A 232 18.40 -8.87 0.82
N ALA A 233 18.16 -9.81 -0.10
CA ALA A 233 17.92 -11.20 0.25
C ALA A 233 19.15 -11.85 0.94
N ALA A 234 20.35 -11.60 0.47
CA ALA A 234 21.59 -12.10 1.09
C ALA A 234 21.80 -11.49 2.50
N THR A 235 21.47 -10.21 2.67
CA THR A 235 21.54 -9.54 3.98
C THR A 235 20.58 -10.17 4.98
N LEU A 236 19.31 -10.42 4.60
CA LEU A 236 18.34 -11.10 5.47
C LEU A 236 18.76 -12.55 5.75
N ALA A 237 19.31 -13.25 4.75
CA ALA A 237 19.84 -14.59 4.93
C ALA A 237 21.01 -14.61 5.93
N GLY A 238 21.87 -13.59 5.95
CA GLY A 238 22.92 -13.42 6.95
C GLY A 238 22.37 -13.20 8.37
N ILE A 239 21.34 -12.38 8.54
CA ILE A 239 20.66 -12.21 9.82
C ILE A 239 20.05 -13.55 10.28
N ALA A 240 19.33 -14.24 9.38
CA ALA A 240 18.74 -15.55 9.67
C ALA A 240 19.80 -16.60 10.04
N ALA A 241 20.93 -16.66 9.31
CA ALA A 241 22.02 -17.60 9.55
C ALA A 241 22.71 -17.40 10.92
N SER A 242 22.47 -16.26 11.58
CA SER A 242 22.96 -16.03 12.95
C SER A 242 22.19 -16.83 14.01
N TYR A 243 21.07 -17.46 13.65
CA TYR A 243 20.32 -18.34 14.53
C TYR A 243 20.64 -19.82 14.23
N PRO A 244 20.94 -20.64 15.25
CA PRO A 244 21.39 -22.03 15.05
C PRO A 244 20.40 -22.91 14.27
N ASP A 245 19.09 -22.71 14.46
CA ASP A 245 18.01 -23.56 13.89
C ASP A 245 17.44 -23.02 12.58
N ALA A 246 17.90 -21.85 12.12
CA ALA A 246 17.35 -21.20 10.94
C ALA A 246 17.51 -22.05 9.66
N ALA A 247 18.65 -22.75 9.51
CA ALA A 247 18.93 -23.59 8.36
C ALA A 247 17.95 -24.78 8.18
N SER A 248 17.19 -25.13 9.22
CA SER A 248 16.16 -26.19 9.16
C SER A 248 14.78 -25.67 8.75
N LYS A 249 14.58 -24.34 8.71
CA LYS A 249 13.27 -23.69 8.52
C LYS A 249 13.08 -23.21 7.07
N GLY A 250 11.83 -23.10 6.68
CA GLY A 250 11.42 -22.55 5.38
C GLY A 250 11.55 -23.51 4.20
N SER A 251 11.35 -22.98 3.00
CA SER A 251 11.47 -23.69 1.73
C SER A 251 12.94 -24.03 1.39
N ASP A 252 13.16 -24.87 0.38
CA ASP A 252 14.52 -25.19 -0.06
C ASP A 252 15.29 -23.97 -0.54
N ALA A 253 14.62 -22.99 -1.17
CA ALA A 253 15.23 -21.72 -1.56
C ALA A 253 15.69 -20.91 -0.34
N VAL A 254 14.88 -20.86 0.72
CA VAL A 254 15.23 -20.18 1.99
C VAL A 254 16.42 -20.90 2.66
N LYS A 255 16.37 -22.21 2.75
CA LYS A 255 17.49 -23.04 3.33
C LYS A 255 18.77 -22.84 2.57
N ALA A 256 18.71 -22.81 1.22
CA ALA A 256 19.88 -22.55 0.37
C ALA A 256 20.44 -21.13 0.58
N ALA A 257 19.58 -20.13 0.68
CA ALA A 257 20.00 -18.77 0.96
C ALA A 257 20.71 -18.66 2.30
N ILE A 258 20.14 -19.25 3.37
CA ILE A 258 20.71 -19.26 4.71
C ILE A 258 22.03 -20.07 4.73
N GLY A 259 22.08 -21.24 4.08
CA GLY A 259 23.29 -22.10 4.05
C GLY A 259 24.48 -21.48 3.31
N ASN A 260 24.21 -20.58 2.35
CA ASN A 260 25.25 -19.84 1.62
C ASN A 260 25.65 -18.51 2.28
N ALA A 261 24.95 -18.10 3.33
CA ALA A 261 25.20 -16.83 3.99
C ALA A 261 26.40 -16.89 4.93
N SER A 262 27.14 -15.78 4.99
CA SER A 262 28.22 -15.58 5.97
C SER A 262 27.92 -14.30 6.74
N PRO A 263 27.31 -14.40 7.94
CA PRO A 263 26.90 -13.22 8.71
C PRO A 263 28.07 -12.28 9.01
N ASP A 264 27.88 -10.99 8.79
CA ASP A 264 28.78 -9.94 9.26
C ASP A 264 28.40 -9.47 10.68
N GLU A 265 29.16 -8.50 11.21
CA GLU A 265 28.94 -8.04 12.59
C GLU A 265 27.58 -7.34 12.76
N PRO A 266 27.15 -6.38 11.88
CA PRO A 266 25.81 -5.79 11.99
C PRO A 266 24.67 -6.81 11.93
N GLN A 267 24.78 -7.83 11.10
CA GLN A 267 23.78 -8.89 10.97
C GLN A 267 23.66 -9.74 12.26
N ARG A 268 24.80 -10.08 12.87
CA ARG A 268 24.81 -10.78 14.18
C ARG A 268 24.28 -9.92 15.31
N GLU A 269 24.60 -8.62 15.31
CA GLU A 269 24.08 -7.66 16.27
C GLU A 269 22.56 -7.55 16.17
N MET A 270 22.00 -7.44 14.95
CA MET A 270 20.56 -7.41 14.71
C MET A 270 19.87 -8.68 15.20
N ALA A 271 20.43 -9.85 14.89
CA ALA A 271 19.90 -11.14 15.34
C ALA A 271 19.91 -11.26 16.87
N THR A 272 20.99 -10.86 17.52
CA THR A 272 21.13 -10.87 18.97
C THR A 272 20.14 -9.91 19.62
N ALA A 273 20.03 -8.69 19.10
CA ALA A 273 19.10 -7.69 19.64
C ALA A 273 17.63 -8.15 19.60
N LEU A 274 17.22 -8.81 18.51
CA LEU A 274 15.87 -9.39 18.40
C LEU A 274 15.69 -10.58 19.36
N LYS A 275 16.71 -11.43 19.52
CA LYS A 275 16.63 -12.63 20.36
C LYS A 275 16.54 -12.32 21.85
N ASP A 276 17.26 -11.29 22.29
CA ASP A 276 17.35 -10.88 23.68
C ASP A 276 16.13 -10.05 24.14
N ALA A 277 15.34 -9.55 23.21
CA ALA A 277 14.18 -8.73 23.48
C ALA A 277 13.01 -9.56 24.01
N ALA A 278 12.33 -9.06 25.05
CA ALA A 278 11.09 -9.66 25.54
C ALA A 278 9.91 -9.36 24.60
N SER A 279 9.95 -8.21 23.92
CA SER A 279 8.95 -7.81 22.93
C SER A 279 9.66 -7.29 21.68
N ALA A 280 9.53 -8.01 20.55
CA ALA A 280 10.20 -7.65 19.30
C ALA A 280 9.29 -7.76 18.07
N THR A 281 9.61 -7.00 17.05
CA THR A 281 8.93 -7.05 15.75
C THR A 281 9.91 -7.02 14.58
N VAL A 282 9.53 -7.68 13.48
CA VAL A 282 10.17 -7.61 12.17
C VAL A 282 9.14 -7.03 11.20
N LEU A 283 9.42 -5.88 10.60
CA LEU A 283 8.49 -5.14 9.74
C LEU A 283 9.00 -5.09 8.30
N LEU A 284 8.18 -5.53 7.35
CA LEU A 284 8.44 -5.42 5.91
C LEU A 284 7.72 -4.19 5.35
N GLY A 285 8.46 -3.28 4.72
CA GLY A 285 7.92 -2.05 4.14
C GLY A 285 7.77 -2.07 2.63
N ASN A 286 7.43 -0.92 2.06
CA ASN A 286 7.05 -0.75 0.66
C ASN A 286 8.18 -1.12 -0.32
N VAL A 287 9.43 -0.81 0.00
CA VAL A 287 10.59 -1.18 -0.82
C VAL A 287 10.79 -2.70 -0.86
N ALA A 288 10.53 -3.39 0.25
CA ALA A 288 10.57 -4.85 0.29
C ALA A 288 9.41 -5.47 -0.52
N THR A 289 8.21 -4.91 -0.41
CA THR A 289 7.02 -5.40 -1.15
C THR A 289 7.16 -5.24 -2.66
N SER A 290 7.80 -4.16 -3.11
CA SER A 290 8.07 -3.90 -4.54
C SER A 290 9.29 -4.65 -5.07
N HIS A 291 9.99 -5.42 -4.24
CA HIS A 291 11.22 -6.10 -4.64
C HIS A 291 10.94 -7.34 -5.52
N PRO A 292 11.73 -7.59 -6.60
CA PRO A 292 11.55 -8.77 -7.47
C PRO A 292 11.69 -10.14 -6.80
N GLN A 293 12.21 -10.18 -5.58
CA GLN A 293 12.31 -11.38 -4.75
C GLN A 293 11.52 -11.21 -3.43
N TYR A 294 10.39 -10.51 -3.48
CA TYR A 294 9.59 -10.25 -2.28
C TYR A 294 9.20 -11.52 -1.53
N SER A 295 8.83 -12.57 -2.24
CA SER A 295 8.48 -13.88 -1.66
C SER A 295 9.64 -14.44 -0.82
N LEU A 296 10.88 -14.34 -1.31
CA LEU A 296 12.07 -14.77 -0.56
C LEU A 296 12.35 -13.84 0.63
N LEU A 297 12.24 -12.52 0.46
CA LEU A 297 12.42 -11.56 1.56
C LEU A 297 11.42 -11.82 2.68
N ARG A 298 10.15 -12.03 2.32
CA ARG A 298 9.07 -12.34 3.29
C ARG A 298 9.33 -13.65 4.02
N ALA A 299 9.75 -14.69 3.30
CA ALA A 299 10.05 -15.99 3.89
C ALA A 299 11.28 -15.93 4.83
N LEU A 300 12.32 -15.19 4.47
CA LEU A 300 13.49 -14.96 5.33
C LEU A 300 13.11 -14.15 6.59
N ALA A 301 12.29 -13.09 6.42
CA ALA A 301 11.78 -12.31 7.55
C ALA A 301 10.93 -13.17 8.50
N GLN A 302 10.14 -14.10 7.97
CA GLN A 302 9.40 -15.09 8.79
C GLN A 302 10.36 -15.99 9.57
N VAL A 303 11.41 -16.50 8.96
CA VAL A 303 12.42 -17.32 9.66
C VAL A 303 13.11 -16.52 10.77
N ILE A 304 13.47 -15.25 10.51
CA ILE A 304 14.05 -14.36 11.52
C ILE A 304 13.08 -14.20 12.70
N ALA A 305 11.80 -13.91 12.41
CA ALA A 305 10.76 -13.75 13.43
C ALA A 305 10.58 -15.05 14.25
N ASP A 306 10.46 -16.21 13.59
CA ASP A 306 10.28 -17.52 14.24
C ASP A 306 11.49 -17.93 15.13
N CYS A 307 12.72 -17.54 14.73
CA CYS A 307 13.92 -17.87 15.51
C CYS A 307 14.14 -16.91 16.68
N SER A 308 13.79 -15.64 16.51
CA SER A 308 13.92 -14.63 17.56
C SER A 308 12.76 -14.64 18.55
N GLY A 309 11.56 -15.07 18.13
CA GLY A 309 10.31 -14.91 18.86
C GLY A 309 9.63 -13.57 18.58
N ALA A 310 10.09 -12.83 17.58
CA ALA A 310 9.49 -11.56 17.16
C ALA A 310 8.18 -11.76 16.39
N THR A 311 7.32 -10.75 16.42
CA THR A 311 6.13 -10.70 15.55
C THR A 311 6.53 -10.25 14.16
N LEU A 312 6.14 -10.99 13.10
CA LEU A 312 6.25 -10.50 11.73
C LEU A 312 5.07 -9.58 11.43
N GLY A 313 5.37 -8.36 10.98
CA GLY A 313 4.39 -7.38 10.54
C GLY A 313 4.67 -6.88 9.13
N LEU A 314 3.61 -6.49 8.44
CA LEU A 314 3.69 -5.83 7.14
C LEU A 314 3.29 -4.36 7.32
N LEU A 315 3.99 -3.48 6.60
CA LEU A 315 3.67 -2.06 6.50
C LEU A 315 2.98 -1.84 5.16
N PRO A 316 1.64 -1.95 5.10
CA PRO A 316 0.92 -1.85 3.84
C PRO A 316 1.07 -0.46 3.21
N GLU A 317 0.97 -0.42 1.89
CA GLU A 317 1.21 0.77 1.09
C GLU A 317 0.21 1.89 1.36
N ALA A 318 -1.08 1.55 1.40
CA ALA A 318 -2.18 2.51 1.40
C ALA A 318 -3.23 2.19 2.46
N ALA A 319 -4.13 3.14 2.68
CA ALA A 319 -5.12 3.12 3.75
C ALA A 319 -5.93 1.83 3.85
N ASN A 320 -6.24 1.20 2.73
CA ASN A 320 -7.09 0.02 2.69
C ASN A 320 -6.47 -1.18 1.95
N SER A 321 -5.14 -1.23 1.86
CA SER A 321 -4.46 -2.40 1.28
C SER A 321 -4.90 -3.71 1.95
N VAL A 322 -5.05 -3.73 3.27
CA VAL A 322 -5.53 -4.90 4.02
C VAL A 322 -7.01 -5.18 3.74
N GLY A 323 -7.83 -4.13 3.61
CA GLY A 323 -9.23 -4.23 3.24
C GLY A 323 -9.42 -4.89 1.86
N GLY A 324 -8.53 -4.62 0.91
CA GLY A 324 -8.52 -5.27 -0.40
C GLY A 324 -8.35 -6.81 -0.31
N TRP A 325 -7.51 -7.28 0.61
CA TRP A 325 -7.40 -8.71 0.92
C TRP A 325 -8.69 -9.26 1.53
N LEU A 326 -9.29 -8.53 2.47
CA LEU A 326 -10.52 -8.94 3.13
C LEU A 326 -11.74 -8.91 2.19
N ALA A 327 -11.82 -7.91 1.32
CA ALA A 327 -12.88 -7.82 0.32
C ALA A 327 -12.73 -8.88 -0.80
N GLY A 328 -11.54 -9.47 -0.97
CA GLY A 328 -11.28 -10.43 -2.05
C GLY A 328 -11.02 -9.77 -3.41
N VAL A 329 -10.48 -8.53 -3.42
CA VAL A 329 -9.99 -7.87 -4.64
C VAL A 329 -8.63 -8.47 -5.01
N LEU A 330 -8.67 -9.76 -5.31
CA LEU A 330 -7.52 -10.63 -5.56
C LEU A 330 -7.91 -11.68 -6.61
N PRO A 331 -6.99 -12.08 -7.51
CA PRO A 331 -7.31 -13.07 -8.53
C PRO A 331 -7.54 -14.48 -7.98
N HIS A 332 -6.92 -14.83 -6.85
CA HIS A 332 -6.83 -16.19 -6.30
C HIS A 332 -7.67 -16.43 -5.04
N ARG A 333 -8.32 -15.39 -4.51
CA ARG A 333 -9.15 -15.47 -3.28
C ARG A 333 -10.38 -14.57 -3.40
N GLY A 334 -11.47 -15.04 -2.83
CA GLY A 334 -12.68 -14.25 -2.60
C GLY A 334 -12.68 -13.56 -1.23
N PRO A 335 -13.82 -12.96 -0.83
CA PRO A 335 -13.97 -12.27 0.44
C PRO A 335 -13.56 -13.13 1.64
N ALA A 336 -12.88 -12.51 2.61
CA ALA A 336 -12.34 -13.15 3.81
C ALA A 336 -11.47 -14.40 3.53
N GLY A 337 -10.80 -14.44 2.37
CA GLY A 337 -9.94 -15.55 1.96
C GLY A 337 -10.69 -16.77 1.42
N ALA A 338 -11.97 -16.64 1.08
CA ALA A 338 -12.74 -17.70 0.47
C ALA A 338 -12.09 -18.20 -0.84
N GLY A 339 -12.31 -19.47 -1.18
CA GLY A 339 -11.90 -20.01 -2.46
C GLY A 339 -12.64 -19.37 -3.62
N VAL A 340 -12.04 -19.38 -4.80
CA VAL A 340 -12.63 -18.92 -6.07
C VAL A 340 -12.72 -20.07 -7.05
N ASP A 341 -13.74 -20.08 -7.92
CA ASP A 341 -13.94 -21.12 -8.92
C ASP A 341 -12.84 -21.11 -9.99
N ALA A 342 -12.38 -19.91 -10.37
CA ALA A 342 -11.30 -19.72 -11.32
C ALA A 342 -10.30 -18.69 -10.80
N VAL A 343 -9.02 -19.04 -10.83
CA VAL A 343 -7.93 -18.11 -10.52
C VAL A 343 -7.68 -17.22 -11.74
N GLY A 344 -7.77 -15.91 -11.56
CA GLY A 344 -7.46 -14.94 -12.59
C GLY A 344 -5.99 -14.53 -12.59
N LEU A 345 -5.67 -13.56 -13.45
CA LEU A 345 -4.37 -12.92 -13.55
C LEU A 345 -4.20 -11.91 -12.42
N ASN A 346 -3.01 -11.84 -11.80
CA ASN A 346 -2.64 -10.76 -10.90
C ASN A 346 -2.31 -9.47 -11.68
N ALA A 347 -2.10 -8.35 -10.95
CA ALA A 347 -1.86 -7.05 -11.57
C ALA A 347 -0.72 -7.08 -12.61
N ALA A 348 0.43 -7.69 -12.29
CA ALA A 348 1.56 -7.76 -13.22
C ALA A 348 1.26 -8.63 -14.44
N GLU A 349 0.57 -9.75 -14.24
CA GLU A 349 0.15 -10.64 -15.33
C GLU A 349 -0.87 -9.99 -16.26
N MET A 350 -1.86 -9.24 -15.70
CA MET A 350 -2.83 -8.50 -16.52
C MET A 350 -2.15 -7.50 -17.45
N LEU A 351 -1.17 -6.74 -16.93
CA LEU A 351 -0.43 -5.76 -17.72
C LEU A 351 0.47 -6.41 -18.77
N SER A 352 1.08 -7.55 -18.44
CA SER A 352 1.93 -8.31 -19.38
C SER A 352 1.12 -8.98 -20.49
N ALA A 353 -0.08 -9.46 -20.17
CA ALA A 353 -0.98 -10.14 -21.11
C ALA A 353 -1.64 -9.17 -22.11
N ARG A 354 -1.68 -7.85 -21.82
CA ARG A 354 -2.31 -6.82 -22.65
C ARG A 354 -3.74 -7.21 -23.02
N LEU A 355 -4.60 -7.22 -22.02
CA LEU A 355 -6.01 -7.60 -22.16
C LEU A 355 -6.77 -6.64 -23.07
N LYS A 356 -7.94 -7.06 -23.55
CA LYS A 356 -8.77 -6.29 -24.47
C LYS A 356 -9.51 -5.13 -23.80
N ALA A 357 -9.85 -5.28 -22.51
CA ALA A 357 -10.47 -4.20 -21.76
C ALA A 357 -9.92 -4.09 -20.34
N TYR A 358 -9.89 -2.85 -19.82
CA TYR A 358 -9.55 -2.56 -18.44
C TYR A 358 -10.60 -1.69 -17.77
N VAL A 359 -10.89 -2.01 -16.51
CA VAL A 359 -11.60 -1.13 -15.58
C VAL A 359 -10.59 -0.67 -14.53
N LEU A 360 -10.35 0.63 -14.50
CA LEU A 360 -9.41 1.29 -13.60
C LEU A 360 -10.20 2.03 -12.52
N PHE A 361 -10.15 1.55 -11.29
CA PHE A 361 -10.84 2.19 -10.18
C PHE A 361 -9.85 2.99 -9.34
N ASN A 362 -9.86 4.31 -9.51
CA ASN A 362 -8.95 5.25 -8.87
C ASN A 362 -7.47 4.89 -9.07
N VAL A 363 -7.13 4.46 -10.29
CA VAL A 363 -5.78 4.02 -10.69
C VAL A 363 -5.28 4.85 -11.86
N GLU A 364 -4.09 5.39 -11.70
CA GLU A 364 -3.29 5.98 -12.78
C GLU A 364 -2.16 5.01 -13.16
N PRO A 365 -2.28 4.23 -14.24
CA PRO A 365 -1.37 3.12 -14.53
C PRO A 365 0.10 3.49 -14.52
N ALA A 366 0.45 4.66 -15.09
CA ALA A 366 1.82 5.15 -15.15
C ALA A 366 2.42 5.54 -13.78
N HIS A 367 1.59 5.78 -12.76
CA HIS A 367 2.03 6.25 -11.45
C HIS A 367 1.84 5.20 -10.36
N ASP A 368 0.82 4.36 -10.49
CA ASP A 368 0.41 3.44 -9.42
C ASP A 368 0.93 2.02 -9.61
N CYS A 369 1.26 1.60 -10.83
CA CYS A 369 1.74 0.26 -11.10
C CYS A 369 3.26 0.14 -10.93
N HIS A 370 3.72 -1.09 -10.58
CA HIS A 370 5.14 -1.38 -10.41
C HIS A 370 5.95 -1.11 -11.69
N ASP A 371 5.43 -1.51 -12.83
CA ASP A 371 6.00 -1.26 -14.16
C ASP A 371 5.13 -0.24 -14.91
N ALA A 372 5.49 1.03 -14.79
CA ALA A 372 4.78 2.14 -15.42
C ALA A 372 4.74 2.03 -16.95
N ALA A 373 5.81 1.55 -17.57
CA ALA A 373 5.90 1.42 -19.02
C ALA A 373 5.01 0.29 -19.54
N ALA A 374 5.05 -0.87 -18.89
CA ALA A 374 4.16 -1.99 -19.22
C ALA A 374 2.68 -1.62 -18.98
N ALA A 375 2.39 -0.90 -17.90
CA ALA A 375 1.05 -0.47 -17.56
C ALA A 375 0.46 0.50 -18.60
N SER A 376 1.21 1.55 -18.97
CA SER A 376 0.79 2.47 -20.02
C SER A 376 0.59 1.76 -21.36
N ALA A 377 1.55 0.93 -21.78
CA ALA A 377 1.45 0.19 -23.04
C ALA A 377 0.28 -0.80 -23.07
N ALA A 378 -0.06 -1.43 -21.94
CA ALA A 378 -1.19 -2.35 -21.87
C ALA A 378 -2.53 -1.63 -22.02
N VAL A 379 -2.69 -0.49 -21.35
CA VAL A 379 -3.92 0.31 -21.39
C VAL A 379 -4.10 1.01 -22.74
N GLU A 380 -3.02 1.53 -23.33
CA GLU A 380 -3.02 2.13 -24.68
C GLU A 380 -3.36 1.12 -25.78
N ALA A 381 -3.00 -0.15 -25.61
CA ALA A 381 -3.27 -1.21 -26.58
C ALA A 381 -4.66 -1.85 -26.41
N ALA A 382 -5.40 -1.51 -25.38
CA ALA A 382 -6.70 -2.07 -25.11
C ALA A 382 -7.76 -1.53 -26.06
N ASP A 383 -8.73 -2.37 -26.42
CA ASP A 383 -9.85 -1.99 -27.27
C ASP A 383 -10.88 -1.12 -26.51
N PHE A 384 -10.93 -1.26 -25.17
CA PHE A 384 -11.86 -0.51 -24.31
C PHE A 384 -11.29 -0.28 -22.90
N VAL A 385 -11.42 0.95 -22.40
CA VAL A 385 -10.98 1.31 -21.05
C VAL A 385 -12.04 2.14 -20.35
N VAL A 386 -12.35 1.76 -19.09
CA VAL A 386 -13.16 2.57 -18.18
C VAL A 386 -12.27 3.06 -17.04
N SER A 387 -12.18 4.37 -16.87
CA SER A 387 -11.49 4.99 -15.74
C SER A 387 -12.49 5.65 -14.80
N ILE A 388 -12.56 5.15 -13.57
CA ILE A 388 -13.33 5.75 -12.48
C ILE A 388 -12.32 6.48 -11.59
N SER A 389 -12.11 7.76 -11.85
CA SER A 389 -11.12 8.61 -11.18
C SER A 389 -11.69 9.98 -10.88
N PRO A 390 -11.31 10.61 -9.75
CA PRO A 390 -11.67 11.98 -9.45
C PRO A 390 -10.84 13.02 -10.24
N PHE A 391 -9.80 12.59 -10.96
CA PHE A 391 -8.89 13.49 -11.69
C PHE A 391 -8.69 13.04 -13.14
N ALA A 392 -8.59 14.01 -14.04
CA ALA A 392 -8.23 13.82 -15.44
C ALA A 392 -6.77 14.25 -15.64
N SER A 393 -5.83 13.44 -15.17
CA SER A 393 -4.41 13.68 -15.39
C SER A 393 -4.01 13.41 -16.84
N ASP A 394 -2.87 13.95 -17.28
CA ASP A 394 -2.32 13.67 -18.62
C ASP A 394 -2.17 12.16 -18.87
N ALA A 395 -1.83 11.41 -17.81
CA ALA A 395 -1.71 9.96 -17.87
C ALA A 395 -3.05 9.26 -18.14
N THR A 396 -4.16 9.76 -17.56
CA THR A 396 -5.51 9.19 -17.79
C THR A 396 -6.11 9.67 -19.11
N GLN A 397 -5.69 10.81 -19.62
CA GLN A 397 -6.16 11.33 -20.92
C GLN A 397 -5.51 10.64 -22.13
N ALA A 398 -4.34 10.01 -21.93
CA ALA A 398 -3.59 9.38 -23.02
C ALA A 398 -4.28 8.13 -23.58
N PHE A 399 -5.04 7.40 -22.75
CA PHE A 399 -5.69 6.15 -23.13
C PHE A 399 -7.22 6.27 -23.19
N ALA A 400 -7.83 5.31 -23.82
CA ALA A 400 -9.25 5.07 -24.11
C ALA A 400 -9.76 5.62 -25.40
#